data_fc290874b1aba5c493a1d40ed87c2ec9
#
_entry.id   fc290874b1aba5c493a1d40ed87c2ec9
#
_cell.length_a   1.000
_cell.length_b   1.000
_cell.length_c   1.000
_cell.angle_alpha   90.00
_cell.angle_beta   90.00
_cell.angle_gamma   90.00
#
_symmetry.space_group_name_H-M   'P 1'
#
loop_
_entity.id
_entity.type
_entity.pdbx_description
1 polymer ?
#
loop_
_entity_poly.entity_id
_entity_poly.type
_entity_poly.pdbx_seq_one_letter_code
_entity_poly.pdbx_strand_id
1 'polypeptide(L)'
;MSQHWRVSLDKLNKHDCEMQLCNFSDIRHIFEDFHYRKGHMGGGISQCFAMLMHNELVGGSVLGKPRHESKYKNCIDIRRMACLDDAPYNSESWFLGSIIKYLISNPDYDNVLSYSDLTQGHIGTIYKATNFVDSGKTSPTKYVEWNDKVYHMRSLTIDRPYSYEMRKAVKNGTAIVKTGEPKIIWLYDLKKRRKNRRDGMFLKTYGVNTLEEFLS
;
A
#
# COMPACT_ATOMS: atom_id res chain seq x y z
N MET A 1 16.09 -13.52 26.23
CA MET A 1 16.81 -12.23 26.34
C MET A 1 16.40 -11.40 25.14
N SER A 2 15.51 -10.42 25.32
CA SER A 2 15.06 -9.54 24.25
C SER A 2 16.16 -8.54 23.95
N GLN A 3 16.82 -8.68 22.81
CA GLN A 3 17.64 -7.61 22.28
C GLN A 3 16.73 -6.44 21.91
N HIS A 4 16.76 -5.39 22.70
CA HIS A 4 16.17 -4.10 22.33
C HIS A 4 17.02 -3.52 21.20
N TRP A 5 16.55 -3.65 19.96
CA TRP A 5 17.10 -2.93 18.83
C TRP A 5 16.80 -1.43 19.05
N ARG A 6 17.84 -0.65 19.23
CA ARG A 6 17.71 0.80 19.23
C ARG A 6 17.24 1.21 17.84
N VAL A 7 16.28 2.13 17.76
CA VAL A 7 15.91 2.83 16.53
C VAL A 7 17.21 3.28 15.86
N SER A 8 17.62 2.56 14.82
CA SER A 8 18.82 2.93 14.08
C SER A 8 18.45 4.14 13.24
N LEU A 9 19.04 5.29 13.54
CA LEU A 9 19.02 6.47 12.67
C LEU A 9 19.84 6.23 11.39
N ASP A 10 20.36 5.02 11.22
CA ASP A 10 21.21 4.66 10.12
C ASP A 10 20.40 4.59 8.82
N LYS A 11 20.96 5.18 7.80
CA LYS A 11 20.41 5.14 6.45
C LYS A 11 20.45 3.72 5.92
N LEU A 12 19.33 3.26 5.35
CA LEU A 12 19.22 1.95 4.74
C LEU A 12 20.39 1.66 3.78
N ASN A 13 21.14 0.60 4.04
CA ASN A 13 22.07 0.04 3.08
C ASN A 13 21.30 -0.93 2.15
N LYS A 14 21.15 -0.56 0.89
CA LYS A 14 20.38 -1.31 -0.09
C LYS A 14 20.93 -2.72 -0.38
N HIS A 15 22.19 -2.96 -0.10
CA HIS A 15 22.85 -4.25 -0.30
C HIS A 15 22.48 -5.27 0.77
N ASP A 16 22.00 -4.81 1.93
CA ASP A 16 21.58 -5.67 3.04
C ASP A 16 20.10 -6.05 2.95
N CYS A 17 19.38 -5.53 1.95
CA CYS A 17 17.94 -5.69 1.80
C CYS A 17 17.60 -6.58 0.61
N GLU A 18 16.66 -7.47 0.83
CA GLU A 18 16.08 -8.33 -0.18
C GLU A 18 14.55 -8.26 -0.16
N MET A 19 13.93 -8.38 -1.34
CA MET A 19 12.49 -8.53 -1.48
C MET A 19 12.17 -9.90 -2.07
N GLN A 20 11.31 -10.65 -1.39
CA GLN A 20 10.89 -11.98 -1.81
C GLN A 20 9.37 -12.08 -1.93
N LEU A 21 8.90 -12.92 -2.87
CA LEU A 21 7.52 -13.40 -2.87
C LEU A 21 7.32 -14.34 -1.68
N CYS A 22 6.19 -14.24 -1.01
CA CYS A 22 5.87 -15.04 0.16
C CYS A 22 4.38 -15.36 0.26
N ASN A 23 3.99 -16.20 1.21
CA ASN A 23 2.60 -16.40 1.56
C ASN A 23 2.14 -15.31 2.55
N PHE A 24 0.83 -15.06 2.59
CA PHE A 24 0.27 -14.10 3.56
C PHE A 24 0.54 -14.52 5.01
N SER A 25 0.57 -15.82 5.31
CA SER A 25 0.91 -16.37 6.64
C SER A 25 2.25 -15.86 7.16
N ASP A 26 3.22 -15.71 6.26
CA ASP A 26 4.61 -15.41 6.63
C ASP A 26 4.78 -13.96 7.11
N ILE A 27 3.95 -13.05 6.59
CA ILE A 27 3.99 -11.61 6.89
C ILE A 27 2.78 -11.12 7.69
N ARG A 28 1.86 -11.99 8.10
CA ARG A 28 0.61 -11.64 8.76
C ARG A 28 0.82 -10.83 10.04
N HIS A 29 1.78 -11.24 10.88
CA HIS A 29 2.09 -10.58 12.14
C HIS A 29 2.56 -9.13 11.97
N ILE A 30 3.26 -8.79 10.86
CA ILE A 30 3.64 -7.40 10.54
C ILE A 30 2.40 -6.50 10.53
N PHE A 31 1.28 -6.98 10.03
CA PHE A 31 0.05 -6.18 9.94
C PHE A 31 -0.80 -6.22 11.22
N GLU A 32 -0.69 -7.28 12.00
CA GLU A 32 -1.40 -7.39 13.28
C GLU A 32 -0.76 -6.50 14.34
N ASP A 33 0.55 -6.37 14.33
CA ASP A 33 1.32 -5.63 15.34
C ASP A 33 1.62 -4.19 14.91
N PHE A 34 2.04 -3.96 13.68
CA PHE A 34 2.61 -2.69 13.22
C PHE A 34 1.73 -1.88 12.25
N HIS A 35 0.69 -2.47 11.66
CA HIS A 35 -0.18 -1.71 10.78
C HIS A 35 -1.37 -1.12 11.53
N TYR A 36 -1.65 0.20 11.33
CA TYR A 36 -2.76 0.92 11.98
C TYR A 36 -4.13 0.25 11.79
N ARG A 37 -4.30 -0.50 10.74
CA ARG A 37 -5.50 -1.26 10.40
C ARG A 37 -5.33 -2.71 10.82
N LYS A 38 -5.47 -2.99 12.10
CA LYS A 38 -5.48 -4.35 12.64
C LYS A 38 -6.67 -5.15 12.10
N GLY A 39 -6.51 -6.48 12.01
CA GLY A 39 -7.59 -7.41 11.70
C GLY A 39 -7.54 -8.02 10.31
N HIS A 40 -8.53 -8.86 10.04
CA HIS A 40 -8.60 -9.74 8.88
C HIS A 40 -8.53 -8.98 7.55
N MET A 41 -7.64 -9.41 6.67
CA MET A 41 -7.64 -9.01 5.26
C MET A 41 -8.78 -9.75 4.56
N GLY A 42 -9.79 -9.03 4.11
CA GLY A 42 -10.82 -9.60 3.23
C GLY A 42 -10.20 -10.19 1.96
N GLY A 43 -10.87 -11.18 1.34
CA GLY A 43 -10.38 -11.92 0.18
C GLY A 43 -9.88 -11.08 -1.00
N GLY A 44 -9.31 -11.75 -2.00
CA GLY A 44 -8.76 -11.12 -3.22
C GLY A 44 -7.31 -10.69 -3.07
N ILE A 45 -6.51 -11.37 -2.24
CA ILE A 45 -5.04 -11.29 -2.24
C ILE A 45 -4.55 -11.93 -3.54
N SER A 46 -3.72 -11.19 -4.27
CA SER A 46 -3.09 -11.68 -5.50
C SER A 46 -1.64 -12.05 -5.28
N GLN A 47 -0.90 -11.22 -4.53
CA GLN A 47 0.52 -11.40 -4.28
C GLN A 47 0.88 -10.85 -2.89
N CYS A 48 1.87 -11.48 -2.26
CA CYS A 48 2.48 -10.98 -1.03
C CYS A 48 4.00 -10.90 -1.20
N PHE A 49 4.58 -9.89 -0.57
CA PHE A 49 6.02 -9.65 -0.58
C PHE A 49 6.52 -9.49 0.85
N ALA A 50 7.65 -10.11 1.14
CA ALA A 50 8.44 -9.92 2.34
C ALA A 50 9.62 -9.02 2.03
N MET A 51 9.95 -8.11 2.94
CA MET A 51 11.21 -7.41 2.97
C MET A 51 12.09 -8.04 4.02
N LEU A 52 13.26 -8.52 3.61
CA LEU A 52 14.27 -9.08 4.50
C LEU A 52 15.45 -8.11 4.59
N MET A 53 16.07 -8.07 5.76
CA MET A 53 17.34 -7.41 6.00
C MET A 53 18.21 -8.35 6.83
N HIS A 54 19.41 -8.69 6.32
CA HIS A 54 20.27 -9.72 6.91
C HIS A 54 19.55 -11.07 7.14
N ASN A 55 18.65 -11.45 6.22
CA ASN A 55 17.77 -12.63 6.30
C ASN A 55 16.69 -12.57 7.40
N GLU A 56 16.52 -11.45 8.08
CA GLU A 56 15.44 -11.23 9.05
C GLU A 56 14.28 -10.46 8.40
N LEU A 57 13.06 -10.86 8.71
CA LEU A 57 11.86 -10.21 8.19
C LEU A 57 11.65 -8.85 8.84
N VAL A 58 11.71 -7.78 8.04
CA VAL A 58 11.56 -6.39 8.51
C VAL A 58 10.36 -5.66 7.90
N GLY A 59 9.67 -6.26 6.96
CA GLY A 59 8.47 -5.65 6.38
C GLY A 59 7.65 -6.60 5.53
N GLY A 60 6.40 -6.22 5.28
CA GLY A 60 5.45 -6.98 4.48
C GLY A 60 4.57 -6.10 3.60
N SER A 61 4.20 -6.62 2.45
CA SER A 61 3.22 -5.97 1.56
C SER A 61 2.25 -6.97 0.97
N VAL A 62 0.99 -6.57 0.86
CA VAL A 62 -0.08 -7.36 0.26
C VAL A 62 -0.72 -6.60 -0.87
N LEU A 63 -0.73 -7.21 -2.04
CA LEU A 63 -1.32 -6.71 -3.26
C LEU A 63 -2.57 -7.53 -3.61
N GLY A 64 -3.52 -6.87 -4.26
CA GLY A 64 -4.74 -7.53 -4.72
C GLY A 64 -5.52 -6.71 -5.73
N LYS A 65 -6.64 -7.24 -6.19
CA LYS A 65 -7.50 -6.53 -7.12
C LYS A 65 -8.11 -5.28 -6.48
N PRO A 66 -8.19 -4.14 -7.19
CA PRO A 66 -8.89 -2.96 -6.71
C PRO A 66 -10.35 -3.27 -6.32
N ARG A 67 -10.85 -2.61 -5.27
CA ARG A 67 -12.26 -2.79 -4.85
C ARG A 67 -13.28 -2.29 -5.87
N HIS A 68 -12.87 -1.38 -6.73
CA HIS A 68 -13.68 -0.79 -7.80
C HIS A 68 -13.04 -1.11 -9.16
N GLU A 69 -13.04 -2.40 -9.53
CA GLU A 69 -12.42 -2.90 -10.77
C GLU A 69 -12.95 -2.20 -12.02
N SER A 70 -14.23 -1.81 -12.04
CA SER A 70 -14.85 -1.10 -13.17
C SER A 70 -14.19 0.26 -13.45
N LYS A 71 -13.66 0.93 -12.41
CA LYS A 71 -12.99 2.21 -12.53
C LYS A 71 -11.51 2.08 -12.89
N TYR A 72 -10.86 1.00 -12.43
CA TYR A 72 -9.41 0.81 -12.55
C TYR A 72 -9.12 -0.52 -13.25
N LYS A 73 -9.28 -0.52 -14.59
CA LYS A 73 -8.95 -1.70 -15.41
C LYS A 73 -7.43 -1.96 -15.39
N ASN A 74 -7.07 -3.23 -15.39
CA ASN A 74 -5.67 -3.69 -15.39
C ASN A 74 -4.81 -3.05 -14.28
N CYS A 75 -5.41 -2.78 -13.12
CA CYS A 75 -4.71 -2.25 -11.95
C CYS A 75 -4.51 -3.34 -10.91
N ILE A 76 -3.37 -3.25 -10.21
CA ILE A 76 -3.14 -3.93 -8.95
C ILE A 76 -3.14 -2.91 -7.80
N ASP A 77 -3.77 -3.25 -6.68
CA ASP A 77 -3.88 -2.39 -5.50
C ASP A 77 -2.91 -2.84 -4.42
N ILE A 78 -2.06 -1.94 -3.93
CA ILE A 78 -1.27 -2.16 -2.71
C ILE A 78 -2.21 -1.96 -1.53
N ARG A 79 -2.75 -3.07 -1.04
CA ARG A 79 -3.77 -3.08 0.01
C ARG A 79 -3.24 -2.78 1.39
N ARG A 80 -2.03 -3.27 1.66
CA ARG A 80 -1.27 -3.03 2.88
C ARG A 80 0.21 -3.09 2.60
N MET A 81 0.95 -2.24 3.27
CA MET A 81 2.39 -2.28 3.35
C MET A 81 2.78 -1.71 4.72
N ALA A 82 3.67 -2.37 5.40
CA ALA A 82 4.26 -1.92 6.65
C ALA A 82 5.68 -2.48 6.80
N CYS A 83 6.54 -1.72 7.45
CA CYS A 83 7.81 -2.18 7.97
C CYS A 83 7.77 -2.13 9.50
N LEU A 84 8.68 -2.82 10.15
CA LEU A 84 8.88 -2.76 11.60
C LEU A 84 9.33 -1.34 11.99
N ASP A 85 9.00 -0.91 13.21
CA ASP A 85 9.34 0.43 13.69
C ASP A 85 10.85 0.66 13.83
N ASP A 86 11.61 -0.41 13.99
CA ASP A 86 13.07 -0.41 14.06
C ASP A 86 13.76 -0.59 12.70
N ALA A 87 13.00 -0.72 11.63
CA ALA A 87 13.56 -0.77 10.29
C ALA A 87 14.29 0.55 9.95
N PRO A 88 15.43 0.50 9.23
CA PRO A 88 16.20 1.69 8.88
C PRO A 88 15.38 2.73 8.11
N TYR A 89 15.78 4.00 8.24
CA TYR A 89 15.15 5.10 7.51
C TYR A 89 15.12 4.83 5.98
N ASN A 90 13.99 5.08 5.33
CA ASN A 90 13.69 4.80 3.92
C ASN A 90 13.41 3.33 3.56
N SER A 91 13.27 2.42 4.51
CA SER A 91 12.89 1.01 4.26
C SER A 91 11.61 0.90 3.43
N GLU A 92 10.57 1.63 3.81
CA GLU A 92 9.28 1.61 3.09
C GLU A 92 9.39 2.10 1.64
N SER A 93 10.16 3.18 1.41
CA SER A 93 10.37 3.71 0.05
C SER A 93 11.18 2.74 -0.81
N TRP A 94 12.19 2.09 -0.23
CA TRP A 94 12.98 1.07 -0.91
C TRP A 94 12.11 -0.15 -1.24
N PHE A 95 11.31 -0.61 -0.27
CA PHE A 95 10.44 -1.77 -0.44
C PHE A 95 9.39 -1.52 -1.52
N LEU A 96 8.70 -0.37 -1.46
CA LEU A 96 7.74 0.04 -2.48
C LEU A 96 8.40 0.13 -3.87
N GLY A 97 9.58 0.75 -3.95
CA GLY A 97 10.36 0.83 -5.20
C GLY A 97 10.75 -0.54 -5.76
N SER A 98 11.04 -1.50 -4.90
CA SER A 98 11.36 -2.88 -5.29
C SER A 98 10.13 -3.63 -5.81
N ILE A 99 8.97 -3.46 -5.17
CA ILE A 99 7.68 -3.99 -5.65
C ILE A 99 7.35 -3.40 -7.03
N ILE A 100 7.52 -2.09 -7.22
CA ILE A 100 7.30 -1.45 -8.52
C ILE A 100 8.23 -2.00 -9.60
N LYS A 101 9.51 -2.23 -9.31
CA LYS A 101 10.44 -2.85 -10.25
C LYS A 101 9.99 -4.25 -10.67
N TYR A 102 9.52 -5.06 -9.72
CA TYR A 102 8.95 -6.38 -9.99
C TYR A 102 7.72 -6.27 -10.90
N LEU A 103 6.78 -5.37 -10.60
CA LEU A 103 5.57 -5.17 -11.39
C LEU A 103 5.82 -4.60 -12.78
N ILE A 104 6.89 -3.83 -13.00
CA ILE A 104 7.32 -3.39 -14.34
C ILE A 104 7.65 -4.60 -15.22
N SER A 105 8.20 -5.67 -14.66
CA SER A 105 8.52 -6.89 -15.41
C SER A 105 7.30 -7.79 -15.64
N ASN A 106 6.17 -7.53 -14.97
CA ASN A 106 4.92 -8.27 -15.11
C ASN A 106 3.94 -7.50 -16.03
N PRO A 107 3.60 -8.04 -17.23
CA PRO A 107 2.76 -7.36 -18.21
C PRO A 107 1.27 -7.34 -17.84
N ASP A 108 0.83 -8.10 -16.83
CA ASP A 108 -0.60 -8.28 -16.50
C ASP A 108 -1.26 -7.00 -15.98
N TYR A 109 -0.44 -6.04 -15.49
CA TYR A 109 -0.93 -4.81 -14.92
C TYR A 109 -0.41 -3.58 -15.67
N ASP A 110 -1.28 -2.63 -15.93
CA ASP A 110 -0.94 -1.34 -16.53
C ASP A 110 -0.62 -0.28 -15.46
N ASN A 111 -1.26 -0.41 -14.28
CA ASN A 111 -1.14 0.57 -13.21
C ASN A 111 -1.05 -0.09 -11.83
N VAL A 112 -0.41 0.61 -10.89
CA VAL A 112 -0.47 0.30 -9.46
C VAL A 112 -1.27 1.38 -8.75
N LEU A 113 -2.24 0.95 -7.96
CA LEU A 113 -3.09 1.81 -7.14
C LEU A 113 -2.69 1.69 -5.68
N SER A 114 -2.80 2.77 -4.93
CA SER A 114 -2.70 2.76 -3.47
C SER A 114 -3.44 3.95 -2.86
N TYR A 115 -3.59 3.94 -1.54
CA TYR A 115 -4.30 4.96 -0.79
C TYR A 115 -3.53 5.39 0.44
N SER A 116 -3.41 6.70 0.68
CA SER A 116 -2.98 7.21 1.97
C SER A 116 -4.16 7.75 2.77
N ASP A 117 -4.20 7.42 4.06
CA ASP A 117 -5.28 7.76 4.98
C ASP A 117 -4.91 9.02 5.76
N LEU A 118 -5.50 10.16 5.40
CA LEU A 118 -5.26 11.44 6.05
C LEU A 118 -5.65 11.41 7.54
N THR A 119 -6.64 10.61 7.92
CA THR A 119 -7.05 10.43 9.33
C THR A 119 -5.90 9.84 10.19
N GLN A 120 -4.95 9.14 9.55
CA GLN A 120 -3.77 8.57 10.19
C GLN A 120 -2.52 9.45 10.01
N GLY A 121 -2.67 10.66 9.51
CA GLY A 121 -1.54 11.55 9.20
C GLY A 121 -0.72 11.14 7.97
N HIS A 122 -1.19 10.16 7.20
CA HIS A 122 -0.47 9.65 6.03
C HIS A 122 -0.67 10.58 4.83
N ILE A 123 0.28 11.48 4.60
CA ILE A 123 0.26 12.46 3.49
C ILE A 123 0.85 11.91 2.17
N GLY A 124 1.22 10.64 2.15
CA GLY A 124 1.72 9.95 0.95
C GLY A 124 3.18 10.17 0.62
N THR A 125 4.03 10.45 1.61
CA THR A 125 5.48 10.71 1.43
C THR A 125 6.17 9.58 0.65
N ILE A 126 5.91 8.32 1.00
CA ILE A 126 6.50 7.15 0.32
C ILE A 126 6.06 7.04 -1.15
N TYR A 127 4.82 7.41 -1.46
CA TYR A 127 4.29 7.40 -2.82
C TYR A 127 4.95 8.47 -3.67
N LYS A 128 5.10 9.69 -3.15
CA LYS A 128 5.83 10.77 -3.81
C LYS A 128 7.29 10.39 -4.06
N ALA A 129 7.95 9.80 -3.05
CA ALA A 129 9.35 9.36 -3.15
C ALA A 129 9.56 8.24 -4.20
N THR A 130 8.49 7.50 -4.54
CA THR A 130 8.52 6.40 -5.52
C THR A 130 7.83 6.75 -6.84
N ASN A 131 7.59 8.03 -7.12
CA ASN A 131 7.02 8.57 -8.36
C ASN A 131 5.57 8.16 -8.65
N PHE A 132 4.78 7.89 -7.64
CA PHE A 132 3.33 7.85 -7.78
C PHE A 132 2.78 9.26 -7.99
N VAL A 133 1.69 9.36 -8.71
CA VAL A 133 0.97 10.61 -8.96
C VAL A 133 -0.29 10.65 -8.11
N ASP A 134 -0.55 11.80 -7.50
CA ASP A 134 -1.83 12.09 -6.86
C ASP A 134 -2.94 12.10 -7.92
N SER A 135 -3.88 11.18 -7.78
CA SER A 135 -5.00 10.96 -8.71
C SER A 135 -6.34 11.43 -8.14
N GLY A 136 -6.27 12.28 -7.12
CA GLY A 136 -7.43 12.83 -6.44
C GLY A 136 -7.75 12.14 -5.11
N LYS A 137 -8.97 12.34 -4.63
CA LYS A 137 -9.40 11.86 -3.32
C LYS A 137 -10.62 10.96 -3.42
N THR A 138 -10.75 10.05 -2.46
CA THR A 138 -11.97 9.26 -2.29
C THR A 138 -13.06 10.12 -1.65
N SER A 139 -14.30 9.64 -1.69
CA SER A 139 -15.33 10.16 -0.77
C SER A 139 -14.92 9.88 0.69
N PRO A 140 -15.22 10.78 1.62
CA PRO A 140 -14.97 10.57 3.04
C PRO A 140 -15.64 9.29 3.54
N THR A 141 -14.94 8.54 4.38
CA THR A 141 -15.48 7.33 4.99
C THR A 141 -16.24 7.68 6.27
N LYS A 142 -17.44 7.15 6.44
CA LYS A 142 -18.20 7.30 7.69
C LYS A 142 -17.88 6.17 8.66
N TYR A 143 -17.82 6.53 9.94
CA TYR A 143 -17.55 5.63 11.07
C TYR A 143 -18.66 5.75 12.10
N VAL A 144 -18.80 4.72 12.95
CA VAL A 144 -19.71 4.73 14.10
C VAL A 144 -18.87 4.57 15.35
N GLU A 145 -18.92 5.54 16.25
CA GLU A 145 -18.35 5.41 17.60
C GLU A 145 -19.41 4.86 18.53
N TRP A 146 -19.12 3.74 19.15
CA TRP A 146 -20.02 3.05 20.06
C TRP A 146 -19.25 2.17 21.04
N ASN A 147 -19.55 2.28 22.32
CA ASN A 147 -18.87 1.56 23.41
C ASN A 147 -17.32 1.66 23.32
N ASP A 148 -16.81 2.87 23.24
CA ASP A 148 -15.37 3.20 23.14
C ASP A 148 -14.63 2.52 21.98
N LYS A 149 -15.37 2.10 20.96
CA LYS A 149 -14.84 1.48 19.74
C LYS A 149 -15.33 2.23 18.51
N VAL A 150 -14.45 2.22 17.50
CA VAL A 150 -14.75 2.79 16.18
C VAL A 150 -15.05 1.67 15.20
N TYR A 151 -16.22 1.75 14.58
CA TYR A 151 -16.69 0.78 13.60
C TYR A 151 -16.86 1.42 12.25
N HIS A 152 -16.55 0.68 11.18
CA HIS A 152 -16.87 1.14 9.84
C HIS A 152 -18.40 1.15 9.63
N MET A 153 -18.92 2.09 8.85
CA MET A 153 -20.37 2.25 8.56
C MET A 153 -21.05 0.97 8.06
N ARG A 154 -20.29 0.07 7.39
CA ARG A 154 -20.76 -1.25 6.98
C ARG A 154 -21.27 -2.12 8.15
N SER A 155 -20.81 -1.87 9.37
CA SER A 155 -21.32 -2.57 10.55
C SER A 155 -22.79 -2.33 10.81
N LEU A 156 -23.38 -1.28 10.24
CA LEU A 156 -24.82 -1.02 10.30
C LEU A 156 -25.60 -1.74 9.19
N THR A 157 -24.95 -2.10 8.07
CA THR A 157 -25.61 -2.67 6.89
C THR A 157 -25.40 -4.19 6.74
N ILE A 158 -24.30 -4.70 7.30
CA ILE A 158 -24.01 -6.14 7.29
C ILE A 158 -24.45 -6.73 8.61
N ASP A 159 -25.20 -7.84 8.56
CA ASP A 159 -25.65 -8.51 9.77
C ASP A 159 -24.48 -9.18 10.49
N ARG A 160 -24.20 -8.66 11.68
CA ARG A 160 -23.22 -9.17 12.64
C ARG A 160 -23.88 -9.25 14.02
N PRO A 161 -23.38 -10.04 14.94
CA PRO A 161 -24.00 -10.21 16.28
C PRO A 161 -24.33 -8.90 16.98
N TYR A 162 -23.52 -7.86 16.78
CA TYR A 162 -23.68 -6.54 17.39
C TYR A 162 -24.41 -5.50 16.53
N SER A 163 -24.70 -5.79 15.26
CA SER A 163 -25.24 -4.79 14.31
C SER A 163 -26.64 -4.30 14.69
N TYR A 164 -27.45 -5.16 15.26
CA TYR A 164 -28.78 -4.79 15.72
C TYR A 164 -28.71 -3.75 16.85
N GLU A 165 -27.94 -4.02 17.90
CA GLU A 165 -27.78 -3.11 19.04
C GLU A 165 -27.11 -1.79 18.61
N MET A 166 -26.13 -1.85 17.69
CA MET A 166 -25.50 -0.66 17.15
C MET A 166 -26.49 0.21 16.35
N ARG A 167 -27.35 -0.37 15.53
CA ARG A 167 -28.44 0.38 14.82
C ARG A 167 -29.38 1.05 15.80
N LYS A 168 -29.75 0.36 16.87
CA LYS A 168 -30.57 0.91 17.96
C LYS A 168 -29.86 2.05 18.67
N ALA A 169 -28.57 1.89 18.98
CA ALA A 169 -27.75 2.91 19.62
C ALA A 169 -27.61 4.19 18.75
N VAL A 170 -27.45 4.04 17.44
CA VAL A 170 -27.44 5.18 16.49
C VAL A 170 -28.80 5.89 16.50
N LYS A 171 -29.92 5.12 16.48
CA LYS A 171 -31.27 5.70 16.52
C LYS A 171 -31.56 6.44 17.81
N ASN A 172 -31.04 5.96 18.94
CA ASN A 172 -31.25 6.53 20.26
C ASN A 172 -30.22 7.62 20.64
N GLY A 173 -29.25 7.91 19.73
CA GLY A 173 -28.20 8.91 19.97
C GLY A 173 -27.08 8.47 20.91
N THR A 174 -27.04 7.19 21.34
CA THR A 174 -25.97 6.65 22.20
C THR A 174 -24.75 6.15 21.39
N ALA A 175 -24.87 6.09 20.07
CA ALA A 175 -23.75 5.91 19.15
C ALA A 175 -23.68 7.10 18.19
N ILE A 176 -22.45 7.54 17.90
CA ILE A 176 -22.21 8.76 17.10
C ILE A 176 -21.69 8.35 15.71
N VAL A 177 -22.34 8.85 14.65
CA VAL A 177 -21.83 8.70 13.28
C VAL A 177 -20.91 9.87 12.97
N LYS A 178 -19.65 9.58 12.70
CA LYS A 178 -18.64 10.57 12.29
C LYS A 178 -18.24 10.38 10.84
N THR A 179 -17.86 11.47 10.21
CA THR A 179 -17.25 11.48 8.88
C THR A 179 -15.75 11.68 9.04
N GLY A 180 -14.96 10.73 8.53
CA GLY A 180 -13.50 10.84 8.53
C GLY A 180 -13.00 11.61 7.31
N GLU A 181 -11.70 11.80 7.24
CA GLU A 181 -11.05 12.44 6.11
C GLU A 181 -11.08 11.56 4.84
N PRO A 182 -11.12 12.18 3.65
CA PRO A 182 -10.96 11.46 2.40
C PRO A 182 -9.54 10.91 2.29
N LYS A 183 -9.37 9.78 1.60
CA LYS A 183 -8.04 9.22 1.30
C LYS A 183 -7.52 9.81 0.00
N ILE A 184 -6.22 10.08 -0.06
CA ILE A 184 -5.56 10.42 -1.32
C ILE A 184 -5.39 9.12 -2.12
N ILE A 185 -5.69 9.19 -3.42
CA ILE A 185 -5.54 8.09 -4.38
C ILE A 185 -4.19 8.27 -5.07
N TRP A 186 -3.33 7.28 -4.97
CA TRP A 186 -2.02 7.26 -5.60
C TRP A 186 -2.01 6.29 -6.76
N LEU A 187 -1.54 6.75 -7.92
CA LEU A 187 -1.47 5.94 -9.14
C LEU A 187 -0.04 5.94 -9.68
N TYR A 188 0.46 4.76 -10.04
CA TYR A 188 1.72 4.60 -10.75
C TYR A 188 1.48 3.96 -12.11
N ASP A 189 1.93 4.59 -13.19
CA ASP A 189 1.78 4.12 -14.57
C ASP A 189 2.94 3.19 -14.95
N LEU A 190 2.69 1.88 -14.87
CA LEU A 190 3.64 0.84 -15.26
C LEU A 190 3.86 0.81 -16.78
N LYS A 191 2.80 1.08 -17.56
CA LYS A 191 2.83 1.02 -19.02
C LYS A 191 3.74 2.11 -19.60
N LYS A 192 3.58 3.34 -19.11
CA LYS A 192 4.47 4.45 -19.47
C LYS A 192 5.91 4.15 -19.09
N ARG A 193 6.15 3.58 -17.91
CA ARG A 193 7.50 3.24 -17.45
C ARG A 193 8.15 2.14 -18.28
N ARG A 194 7.39 1.12 -18.69
CA ARG A 194 7.87 0.08 -19.62
C ARG A 194 8.24 0.65 -20.97
N LYS A 195 7.43 1.55 -21.51
CA LYS A 195 7.71 2.26 -22.76
C LYS A 195 9.02 3.02 -22.66
N ASN A 196 9.15 3.90 -21.66
CA ASN A 196 10.37 4.70 -21.48
C ASN A 196 11.63 3.82 -21.30
N ARG A 197 11.51 2.66 -20.62
CA ARG A 197 12.63 1.74 -20.46
C ARG A 197 13.05 1.08 -21.79
N ARG A 198 12.07 0.71 -22.63
CA ARG A 198 12.35 0.15 -23.97
C ARG A 198 13.00 1.19 -24.86
N ASP A 199 12.46 2.40 -24.89
CA ASP A 199 12.98 3.51 -25.70
C ASP A 199 14.41 3.85 -25.25
N GLY A 200 14.67 3.98 -23.95
CA GLY A 200 16.01 4.23 -23.42
C GLY A 200 17.01 3.10 -23.72
N MET A 201 16.57 1.83 -23.72
CA MET A 201 17.42 0.71 -24.09
C MET A 201 17.71 0.71 -25.60
N PHE A 202 16.72 1.05 -26.42
CA PHE A 202 16.86 1.20 -27.86
C PHE A 202 17.87 2.33 -28.18
N LEU A 203 17.69 3.52 -27.65
CA LEU A 203 18.60 4.65 -27.85
C LEU A 203 20.04 4.32 -27.46
N LYS A 204 20.21 3.64 -26.31
CA LYS A 204 21.54 3.20 -25.86
C LYS A 204 22.19 2.18 -26.81
N THR A 205 21.38 1.29 -27.40
CA THR A 205 21.88 0.29 -28.36
C THR A 205 22.37 0.94 -29.64
N TYR A 206 21.71 1.98 -30.10
CA TYR A 206 22.06 2.69 -31.33
C TYR A 206 22.94 3.94 -31.12
N GLY A 207 23.33 4.23 -29.86
CA GLY A 207 24.25 5.32 -29.51
C GLY A 207 23.70 6.73 -29.74
N VAL A 208 22.36 6.87 -29.78
CA VAL A 208 21.67 8.16 -29.93
C VAL A 208 21.06 8.61 -28.59
N ASN A 209 20.90 9.93 -28.42
CA ASN A 209 20.40 10.52 -27.18
C ASN A 209 18.88 10.71 -27.18
N THR A 210 18.27 10.87 -28.34
CA THR A 210 16.83 11.08 -28.50
C THR A 210 16.26 10.27 -29.65
N LEU A 211 14.94 10.00 -29.63
CA LEU A 211 14.23 9.37 -30.75
C LEU A 211 14.19 10.30 -31.99
N GLU A 212 14.17 11.59 -31.82
CA GLU A 212 14.22 12.57 -32.92
C GLU A 212 15.54 12.50 -33.65
N GLU A 213 16.66 12.37 -32.93
CA GLU A 213 18.01 12.18 -33.49
C GLU A 213 18.16 10.87 -34.28
N PHE A 214 17.40 9.82 -33.89
CA PHE A 214 17.38 8.53 -34.60
C PHE A 214 16.55 8.58 -35.89
N LEU A 215 15.49 9.41 -35.93
CA LEU A 215 14.56 9.51 -37.05
C LEU A 215 14.97 10.58 -38.09
N SER A 216 15.99 11.39 -37.78
CA SER A 216 16.56 12.41 -38.70
C SER A 216 17.63 11.80 -39.60
#